data_633aa922759eaf4dcd4a93a2a0162ef3
#
_entry.id   633aa922759eaf4dcd4a93a2a0162ef3
#
_cell.length_a   1.000
_cell.length_b   1.000
_cell.length_c   1.000
_cell.angle_alpha   90.00
_cell.angle_beta   90.00
_cell.angle_gamma   90.00
#
_symmetry.space_group_name_H-M   'P 1'
#
loop_
_entity.id
_entity.type
_entity.pdbx_description
1 polymer ?
#
loop_
_entity_poly.entity_id
_entity_poly.type
_entity_poly.pdbx_seq_one_letter_code
_entity_poly.pdbx_strand_id
1 'polypeptide(L)'
;MDVKEILKHVDHTLLLQPSTWEEIKQICDDAMEYGTASVCIPPSYVKQAAEYMNGKMAVCTVIGFPNGYMTTAAKEFETKDALANGASEIDMVINIGWLKDQKYDLIENEIRTLKAACGDKILKVIIETCFLTDEEKIKMCQIVTEAGADYIKTSTGFGGAGATFADIELFSRHIGPNVKMKAAGGISSLEDAEKFLALGADRLGTSRIIKLVKNEKATGY
;
A
#
# COMPACT_ATOMS: atom_id res chain seq x y z
N MET A 1 -14.73 15.80 7.26
CA MET A 1 -13.35 16.31 7.03
C MET A 1 -13.33 17.10 5.73
N ASP A 2 -12.44 18.11 5.55
CA ASP A 2 -12.29 18.78 4.25
C ASP A 2 -11.69 17.79 3.23
N VAL A 3 -12.17 17.82 2.00
CA VAL A 3 -11.70 16.96 0.89
C VAL A 3 -10.19 17.08 0.69
N LYS A 4 -9.62 18.28 0.80
CA LYS A 4 -8.17 18.49 0.69
C LYS A 4 -7.37 17.76 1.80
N GLU A 5 -7.92 17.66 2.99
CA GLU A 5 -7.28 16.91 4.08
C GLU A 5 -7.34 15.40 3.81
N ILE A 6 -8.47 14.89 3.30
CA ILE A 6 -8.57 13.47 2.89
C ILE A 6 -7.52 13.14 1.82
N LEU A 7 -7.35 14.01 0.81
CA LEU A 7 -6.42 13.78 -0.31
C LEU A 7 -4.96 13.67 0.12
N LYS A 8 -4.54 14.37 1.18
CA LYS A 8 -3.19 14.25 1.75
C LYS A 8 -2.88 12.84 2.31
N HIS A 9 -3.89 12.02 2.54
CA HIS A 9 -3.76 10.64 2.99
C HIS A 9 -3.90 9.63 1.85
N VAL A 10 -4.17 10.07 0.61
CA VAL A 10 -4.40 9.17 -0.52
C VAL A 10 -3.09 8.79 -1.21
N ASP A 11 -2.84 7.49 -1.35
CA ASP A 11 -1.93 6.95 -2.36
C ASP A 11 -2.74 6.76 -3.64
N HIS A 12 -2.60 7.69 -4.60
CA HIS A 12 -3.34 7.64 -5.86
C HIS A 12 -2.86 6.48 -6.71
N THR A 13 -3.70 5.46 -6.87
CA THR A 13 -3.26 4.11 -7.23
C THR A 13 -3.74 3.70 -8.62
N LEU A 14 -2.82 3.17 -9.45
CA LEU A 14 -3.14 2.46 -10.68
C LEU A 14 -2.18 1.27 -10.83
N LEU A 15 -2.71 0.04 -10.66
CA LEU A 15 -1.94 -1.20 -10.66
C LEU A 15 -2.51 -2.26 -11.62
N LEU A 16 -3.44 -1.87 -12.50
CA LEU A 16 -4.00 -2.79 -13.48
C LEU A 16 -2.93 -3.23 -14.47
N GLN A 17 -2.92 -4.51 -14.81
CA GLN A 17 -1.93 -5.11 -15.72
C GLN A 17 -1.84 -4.43 -17.10
N PRO A 18 -2.96 -4.00 -17.75
CA PRO A 18 -2.89 -3.36 -19.05
C PRO A 18 -2.62 -1.85 -19.00
N SER A 19 -2.27 -1.30 -17.83
CA SER A 19 -2.03 0.14 -17.68
C SER A 19 -0.90 0.63 -18.58
N THR A 20 -1.17 1.70 -19.30
CA THR A 20 -0.24 2.35 -20.22
C THR A 20 0.51 3.51 -19.58
N TRP A 21 1.59 3.97 -20.19
CA TRP A 21 2.28 5.18 -19.72
C TRP A 21 1.39 6.40 -19.67
N GLU A 22 0.51 6.60 -20.64
CA GLU A 22 -0.40 7.75 -20.67
C GLU A 22 -1.34 7.75 -19.46
N GLU A 23 -1.84 6.56 -19.05
CA GLU A 23 -2.66 6.43 -17.85
C GLU A 23 -1.85 6.67 -16.57
N ILE A 24 -0.62 6.15 -16.49
CA ILE A 24 0.30 6.40 -15.36
C ILE A 24 0.65 7.90 -15.27
N LYS A 25 0.91 8.53 -16.41
CA LYS A 25 1.18 9.97 -16.48
C LYS A 25 0.00 10.78 -15.93
N GLN A 26 -1.25 10.41 -16.30
CA GLN A 26 -2.44 11.05 -15.76
C GLN A 26 -2.54 10.91 -14.23
N ILE A 27 -2.21 9.73 -13.68
CA ILE A 27 -2.13 9.52 -12.23
C ILE A 27 -1.11 10.46 -11.58
N CYS A 28 0.05 10.67 -12.21
CA CYS A 28 1.07 11.60 -11.72
C CYS A 28 0.58 13.06 -11.77
N ASP A 29 -0.05 13.47 -12.86
CA ASP A 29 -0.60 14.81 -13.01
C ASP A 29 -1.69 15.09 -11.96
N ASP A 30 -2.62 14.16 -11.79
CA ASP A 30 -3.68 14.24 -10.78
C ASP A 30 -3.11 14.32 -9.36
N ALA A 31 -2.12 13.49 -9.04
CA ALA A 31 -1.51 13.49 -7.72
C ALA A 31 -0.83 14.83 -7.40
N MET A 32 -0.14 15.42 -8.38
CA MET A 32 0.51 16.73 -8.21
C MET A 32 -0.51 17.87 -8.11
N GLU A 33 -1.60 17.82 -8.89
CA GLU A 33 -2.65 18.84 -8.88
C GLU A 33 -3.45 18.83 -7.57
N TYR A 34 -3.84 17.64 -7.12
CA TYR A 34 -4.70 17.46 -5.94
C TYR A 34 -3.93 17.30 -4.62
N GLY A 35 -2.60 17.19 -4.65
CA GLY A 35 -1.75 17.12 -3.47
C GLY A 35 -1.95 15.82 -2.67
N THR A 36 -1.96 14.66 -3.35
CA THR A 36 -2.05 13.36 -2.67
C THR A 36 -0.76 13.03 -1.90
N ALA A 37 -0.79 11.98 -1.08
CA ALA A 37 0.38 11.54 -0.33
C ALA A 37 1.45 10.93 -1.24
N SER A 38 1.04 10.13 -2.21
CA SER A 38 1.90 9.50 -3.21
C SER A 38 1.12 9.12 -4.47
N VAL A 39 1.84 8.72 -5.51
CA VAL A 39 1.31 7.82 -6.55
C VAL A 39 1.72 6.39 -6.22
N CYS A 40 0.83 5.40 -6.49
CA CYS A 40 1.16 3.98 -6.34
C CYS A 40 0.96 3.27 -7.68
N ILE A 41 2.09 2.88 -8.30
CA ILE A 41 2.16 2.48 -9.71
C ILE A 41 2.97 1.17 -9.89
N PRO A 42 2.84 0.48 -11.04
CA PRO A 42 3.64 -0.72 -11.31
C PRO A 42 5.15 -0.45 -11.33
N PRO A 43 5.98 -1.39 -10.88
CA PRO A 43 7.44 -1.22 -10.78
C PRO A 43 8.11 -0.77 -12.09
N SER A 44 7.63 -1.27 -13.23
CA SER A 44 8.19 -0.94 -14.55
C SER A 44 8.07 0.54 -14.95
N TYR A 45 7.18 1.30 -14.32
CA TYR A 45 6.98 2.73 -14.58
C TYR A 45 7.65 3.65 -13.55
N VAL A 46 8.23 3.11 -12.49
CA VAL A 46 8.81 3.90 -11.38
C VAL A 46 9.83 4.91 -11.88
N LYS A 47 10.81 4.48 -12.68
CA LYS A 47 11.84 5.36 -13.20
C LYS A 47 11.28 6.51 -14.00
N GLN A 48 10.41 6.20 -14.96
CA GLN A 48 9.81 7.20 -15.84
C GLN A 48 8.92 8.18 -15.07
N ALA A 49 8.15 7.71 -14.08
CA ALA A 49 7.31 8.55 -13.24
C ALA A 49 8.15 9.44 -12.30
N ALA A 50 9.22 8.91 -11.70
CA ALA A 50 10.12 9.67 -10.84
C ALA A 50 10.81 10.81 -11.62
N GLU A 51 11.31 10.51 -12.82
CA GLU A 51 11.88 11.52 -13.72
C GLU A 51 10.84 12.57 -14.14
N TYR A 52 9.63 12.14 -14.50
CA TYR A 52 8.52 13.03 -14.91
C TYR A 52 8.09 13.98 -13.80
N MET A 53 7.89 13.49 -12.59
CA MET A 53 7.46 14.31 -11.45
C MET A 53 8.60 15.13 -10.84
N ASN A 54 9.85 14.78 -11.09
CA ASN A 54 11.04 15.52 -10.67
C ASN A 54 11.01 15.94 -9.18
N GLY A 55 10.74 14.96 -8.30
CA GLY A 55 10.73 15.15 -6.85
C GLY A 55 9.49 15.88 -6.27
N LYS A 56 8.50 16.23 -7.10
CA LYS A 56 7.29 16.95 -6.62
C LYS A 56 6.31 16.05 -5.87
N MET A 57 6.41 14.72 -6.05
CA MET A 57 5.51 13.73 -5.46
C MET A 57 6.27 12.47 -5.10
N ALA A 58 5.88 11.83 -4.00
CA ALA A 58 6.41 10.52 -3.61
C ALA A 58 5.95 9.43 -4.58
N VAL A 59 6.87 8.54 -4.97
CA VAL A 59 6.58 7.37 -5.79
C VAL A 59 6.53 6.14 -4.89
N CYS A 60 5.35 5.54 -4.78
CA CYS A 60 5.12 4.24 -4.18
C CYS A 60 5.04 3.18 -5.28
N THR A 61 5.58 1.99 -5.03
CA THR A 61 5.38 0.84 -5.90
C THR A 61 5.19 -0.44 -5.09
N VAL A 62 4.89 -1.53 -5.78
CA VAL A 62 4.52 -2.81 -5.18
C VAL A 62 5.58 -3.87 -5.43
N ILE A 63 5.79 -4.79 -4.47
CA ILE A 63 6.81 -5.83 -4.49
C ILE A 63 6.17 -7.19 -4.17
N GLY A 64 6.56 -8.22 -4.92
CA GLY A 64 5.97 -9.55 -4.77
C GLY A 64 4.46 -9.58 -5.06
N PHE A 65 4.03 -8.69 -5.90
CA PHE A 65 2.61 -8.33 -6.06
C PHE A 65 1.96 -9.02 -7.27
N PRO A 66 0.67 -9.43 -7.19
CA PRO A 66 -0.18 -9.34 -5.99
C PRO A 66 -0.13 -10.57 -5.07
N ASN A 67 0.55 -11.65 -5.48
CA ASN A 67 0.40 -12.98 -4.88
C ASN A 67 1.26 -13.23 -3.63
N GLY A 68 2.35 -12.52 -3.44
CA GLY A 68 3.21 -12.60 -2.25
C GLY A 68 4.08 -13.87 -2.13
N TYR A 69 3.95 -14.86 -3.00
CA TYR A 69 4.62 -16.17 -2.88
C TYR A 69 6.02 -16.24 -3.52
N MET A 70 6.56 -15.12 -4.00
CA MET A 70 7.94 -15.03 -4.49
C MET A 70 8.92 -15.28 -3.34
N THR A 71 10.11 -15.74 -3.67
CA THR A 71 11.15 -15.91 -2.65
C THR A 71 11.58 -14.57 -2.07
N THR A 72 12.04 -14.56 -0.82
CA THR A 72 12.57 -13.35 -0.16
C THR A 72 13.66 -12.68 -0.99
N ALA A 73 14.57 -13.47 -1.58
CA ALA A 73 15.64 -12.95 -2.43
C ALA A 73 15.10 -12.23 -3.69
N ALA A 74 14.03 -12.74 -4.31
CA ALA A 74 13.40 -12.08 -5.45
C ALA A 74 12.76 -10.75 -5.02
N LYS A 75 12.02 -10.73 -3.90
CA LYS A 75 11.41 -9.49 -3.37
C LYS A 75 12.46 -8.47 -2.93
N GLU A 76 13.57 -8.92 -2.35
CA GLU A 76 14.70 -8.04 -1.99
C GLU A 76 15.32 -7.39 -3.24
N PHE A 77 15.51 -8.16 -4.31
CA PHE A 77 15.99 -7.63 -5.58
C PHE A 77 15.01 -6.60 -6.17
N GLU A 78 13.71 -6.93 -6.24
CA GLU A 78 12.66 -6.01 -6.69
C GLU A 78 12.67 -4.71 -5.87
N THR A 79 12.81 -4.81 -4.54
CA THR A 79 12.87 -3.64 -3.64
C THR A 79 14.05 -2.74 -3.98
N LYS A 80 15.25 -3.31 -4.10
CA LYS A 80 16.47 -2.56 -4.44
C LYS A 80 16.39 -1.91 -5.82
N ASP A 81 15.85 -2.63 -6.81
CA ASP A 81 15.66 -2.11 -8.17
C ASP A 81 14.65 -0.95 -8.17
N ALA A 82 13.51 -1.10 -7.50
CA ALA A 82 12.51 -0.04 -7.41
C ALA A 82 13.07 1.23 -6.76
N LEU A 83 13.83 1.10 -5.67
CA LEU A 83 14.48 2.22 -4.98
C LEU A 83 15.54 2.89 -5.86
N ALA A 84 16.35 2.12 -6.56
CA ALA A 84 17.35 2.64 -7.51
C ALA A 84 16.69 3.40 -8.68
N ASN A 85 15.47 3.02 -9.06
CA ASN A 85 14.65 3.69 -10.07
C ASN A 85 13.88 4.91 -9.55
N GLY A 86 13.95 5.23 -8.24
CA GLY A 86 13.38 6.46 -7.68
C GLY A 86 12.12 6.26 -6.83
N ALA A 87 11.74 5.02 -6.48
CA ALA A 87 10.70 4.80 -5.48
C ALA A 87 11.15 5.30 -4.11
N SER A 88 10.24 5.89 -3.37
CA SER A 88 10.43 6.33 -1.98
C SER A 88 9.57 5.55 -0.98
N GLU A 89 8.63 4.78 -1.47
CA GLU A 89 7.73 3.94 -0.69
C GLU A 89 7.55 2.58 -1.39
N ILE A 90 7.57 1.51 -0.61
CA ILE A 90 7.47 0.13 -1.07
C ILE A 90 6.29 -0.56 -0.36
N ASP A 91 5.34 -1.09 -1.12
CA ASP A 91 4.23 -1.91 -0.63
C ASP A 91 4.53 -3.40 -0.96
N MET A 92 5.04 -4.16 -0.01
CA MET A 92 5.29 -5.59 -0.17
C MET A 92 4.07 -6.44 0.16
N VAL A 93 3.91 -7.60 -0.49
CA VAL A 93 2.90 -8.61 -0.11
C VAL A 93 3.58 -9.76 0.63
N ILE A 94 3.02 -10.16 1.78
CA ILE A 94 3.51 -11.32 2.54
C ILE A 94 3.28 -12.63 1.78
N ASN A 95 4.03 -13.68 2.15
CA ASN A 95 3.68 -15.04 1.72
C ASN A 95 2.55 -15.59 2.61
N ILE A 96 1.32 -15.56 2.09
CA ILE A 96 0.13 -16.01 2.81
C ILE A 96 0.19 -17.51 3.12
N GLY A 97 0.79 -18.31 2.23
CA GLY A 97 1.00 -19.74 2.47
C GLY A 97 1.84 -20.00 3.70
N TRP A 98 2.91 -19.22 3.90
CA TRP A 98 3.72 -19.33 5.12
C TRP A 98 2.92 -18.95 6.38
N LEU A 99 2.03 -17.96 6.28
CA LEU A 99 1.16 -17.61 7.40
C LEU A 99 0.22 -18.75 7.77
N LYS A 100 -0.41 -19.38 6.76
CA LYS A 100 -1.27 -20.56 6.97
C LYS A 100 -0.53 -21.76 7.56
N ASP A 101 0.73 -21.92 7.18
CA ASP A 101 1.63 -22.94 7.73
C ASP A 101 2.23 -22.55 9.10
N GLN A 102 1.87 -21.36 9.64
CA GLN A 102 2.42 -20.80 10.89
C GLN A 102 3.95 -20.61 10.87
N LYS A 103 4.55 -20.42 9.71
CA LYS A 103 5.97 -20.15 9.52
C LYS A 103 6.29 -18.66 9.78
N TYR A 104 5.96 -18.20 10.99
CA TYR A 104 6.03 -16.80 11.37
C TYR A 104 7.45 -16.23 11.28
N ASP A 105 8.45 -17.02 11.66
CA ASP A 105 9.86 -16.62 11.59
C ASP A 105 10.31 -16.30 10.15
N LEU A 106 9.78 -17.04 9.16
CA LEU A 106 10.09 -16.76 7.75
C LEU A 106 9.47 -15.43 7.30
N ILE A 107 8.24 -15.15 7.71
CA ILE A 107 7.55 -13.90 7.37
C ILE A 107 8.26 -12.72 8.04
N GLU A 108 8.57 -12.82 9.32
CA GLU A 108 9.27 -11.77 10.06
C GLU A 108 10.64 -11.48 9.45
N ASN A 109 11.41 -12.53 9.13
CA ASN A 109 12.71 -12.38 8.49
C ASN A 109 12.59 -11.74 7.09
N GLU A 110 11.58 -12.11 6.31
CA GLU A 110 11.32 -11.47 5.02
C GLU A 110 11.06 -9.96 5.18
N ILE A 111 10.17 -9.58 6.10
CA ILE A 111 9.85 -8.16 6.35
C ILE A 111 11.11 -7.41 6.82
N ARG A 112 11.88 -7.96 7.75
CA ARG A 112 13.16 -7.38 8.22
C ARG A 112 14.16 -7.19 7.08
N THR A 113 14.28 -8.19 6.21
CA THR A 113 15.17 -8.14 5.04
C THR A 113 14.77 -7.00 4.09
N LEU A 114 13.48 -6.89 3.79
CA LEU A 114 13.00 -5.83 2.91
C LEU A 114 13.07 -4.45 3.57
N LYS A 115 12.80 -4.35 4.90
CA LYS A 115 12.97 -3.07 5.62
C LYS A 115 14.43 -2.63 5.64
N ALA A 116 15.36 -3.55 5.84
CA ALA A 116 16.79 -3.25 5.74
C ALA A 116 17.18 -2.76 4.33
N ALA A 117 16.61 -3.37 3.28
CA ALA A 117 16.82 -2.91 1.90
C ALA A 117 16.21 -1.52 1.65
N CYS A 118 15.10 -1.17 2.31
CA CYS A 118 14.47 0.15 2.20
C CYS A 118 15.28 1.26 2.90
N GLY A 119 16.07 0.94 3.93
CA GLY A 119 16.80 1.93 4.70
C GLY A 119 15.86 2.95 5.35
N ASP A 120 16.02 4.23 4.98
CA ASP A 120 15.19 5.35 5.43
C ASP A 120 13.85 5.48 4.70
N LYS A 121 13.63 4.68 3.65
CA LYS A 121 12.40 4.70 2.87
C LYS A 121 11.29 3.89 3.54
N ILE A 122 10.06 4.20 3.16
CA ILE A 122 8.86 3.60 3.76
C ILE A 122 8.64 2.18 3.22
N LEU A 123 8.47 1.22 4.13
CA LEU A 123 7.99 -0.12 3.83
C LEU A 123 6.58 -0.31 4.39
N LYS A 124 5.62 -0.69 3.53
CA LYS A 124 4.27 -1.06 3.91
C LYS A 124 4.04 -2.54 3.63
N VAL A 125 3.48 -3.25 4.60
CA VAL A 125 3.30 -4.71 4.55
C VAL A 125 1.84 -5.04 4.29
N ILE A 126 1.54 -5.54 3.08
CA ILE A 126 0.22 -6.02 2.68
C ILE A 126 0.03 -7.43 3.24
N ILE A 127 -0.99 -7.59 4.09
CA ILE A 127 -1.29 -8.90 4.69
C ILE A 127 -2.47 -9.62 4.02
N GLU A 128 -3.19 -8.96 3.10
CA GLU A 128 -4.35 -9.48 2.35
C GLU A 128 -5.44 -10.03 3.27
N THR A 129 -6.06 -9.14 4.02
CA THR A 129 -6.97 -9.46 5.13
C THR A 129 -8.13 -10.37 4.75
N CYS A 130 -8.59 -10.35 3.49
CA CYS A 130 -9.70 -11.18 3.03
C CYS A 130 -9.41 -12.70 3.06
N PHE A 131 -8.14 -13.11 3.15
CA PHE A 131 -7.75 -14.52 3.30
C PHE A 131 -7.46 -14.93 4.74
N LEU A 132 -7.54 -13.99 5.71
CA LEU A 132 -7.06 -14.20 7.07
C LEU A 132 -8.21 -14.25 8.08
N THR A 133 -8.04 -15.09 9.11
CA THR A 133 -8.84 -15.02 10.33
C THR A 133 -8.41 -13.84 11.19
N ASP A 134 -9.22 -13.45 12.17
CA ASP A 134 -8.86 -12.34 13.06
C ASP A 134 -7.61 -12.66 13.91
N GLU A 135 -7.43 -13.93 14.31
CA GLU A 135 -6.22 -14.37 15.02
C GLU A 135 -4.97 -14.23 14.14
N GLU A 136 -5.06 -14.56 12.85
CA GLU A 136 -3.97 -14.38 11.89
C GLU A 136 -3.66 -12.90 11.65
N LYS A 137 -4.68 -12.02 11.58
CA LYS A 137 -4.50 -10.58 11.47
C LYS A 137 -3.81 -10.01 12.71
N ILE A 138 -4.22 -10.44 13.92
CA ILE A 138 -3.57 -10.05 15.18
C ILE A 138 -2.11 -10.50 15.19
N LYS A 139 -1.85 -11.75 14.79
CA LYS A 139 -0.48 -12.25 14.68
C LYS A 139 0.36 -11.43 13.70
N MET A 140 -0.21 -11.03 12.57
CA MET A 140 0.49 -10.16 11.62
C MET A 140 0.73 -8.76 12.15
N CYS A 141 -0.18 -8.18 12.96
CA CYS A 141 0.09 -6.90 13.64
C CYS A 141 1.33 -6.97 14.52
N GLN A 142 1.50 -8.08 15.26
CA GLN A 142 2.70 -8.33 16.08
C GLN A 142 3.96 -8.44 15.23
N ILE A 143 3.93 -9.32 14.22
CA ILE A 143 5.08 -9.57 13.32
C ILE A 143 5.52 -8.28 12.60
N VAL A 144 4.60 -7.53 12.04
CA VAL A 144 4.90 -6.26 11.33
C VAL A 144 5.53 -5.24 12.29
N THR A 145 5.05 -5.20 13.54
CA THR A 145 5.61 -4.34 14.60
C THR A 145 7.02 -4.76 14.97
N GLU A 146 7.23 -6.05 15.25
CA GLU A 146 8.52 -6.60 15.67
C GLU A 146 9.57 -6.53 14.56
N ALA A 147 9.13 -6.69 13.31
CA ALA A 147 10.00 -6.56 12.14
C ALA A 147 10.40 -5.10 11.82
N GLY A 148 9.75 -4.12 12.43
CA GLY A 148 10.08 -2.69 12.28
C GLY A 148 9.64 -2.08 10.96
N ALA A 149 8.59 -2.62 10.30
CA ALA A 149 8.00 -1.98 9.14
C ALA A 149 7.25 -0.70 9.52
N ASP A 150 7.11 0.21 8.56
CA ASP A 150 6.49 1.52 8.81
C ASP A 150 4.96 1.46 8.79
N TYR A 151 4.40 0.54 7.99
CA TYR A 151 2.94 0.38 7.86
C TYR A 151 2.53 -1.09 7.78
N ILE A 152 1.34 -1.37 8.34
CA ILE A 152 0.53 -2.53 7.95
C ILE A 152 -0.54 -2.07 6.95
N LYS A 153 -0.74 -2.85 5.87
CA LYS A 153 -1.71 -2.56 4.81
C LYS A 153 -2.68 -3.71 4.66
N THR A 154 -3.96 -3.41 4.49
CA THR A 154 -5.02 -4.43 4.42
C THR A 154 -4.91 -5.33 3.21
N SER A 155 -4.84 -4.75 2.00
CA SER A 155 -5.20 -5.49 0.78
C SER A 155 -4.40 -5.07 -0.44
N THR A 156 -4.24 -6.02 -1.38
CA THR A 156 -3.73 -5.73 -2.72
C THR A 156 -4.79 -5.09 -3.61
N GLY A 157 -6.07 -5.43 -3.40
CA GLY A 157 -7.19 -5.15 -4.29
C GLY A 157 -7.43 -6.21 -5.36
N PHE A 158 -6.60 -7.27 -5.39
CA PHE A 158 -6.68 -8.40 -6.33
C PHE A 158 -7.10 -9.72 -5.66
N GLY A 159 -7.25 -9.74 -4.34
CA GLY A 159 -7.61 -10.92 -3.55
C GLY A 159 -9.12 -11.20 -3.45
N GLY A 160 -9.97 -10.39 -4.09
CA GLY A 160 -11.42 -10.57 -4.09
C GLY A 160 -12.19 -9.67 -3.13
N ALA A 161 -11.55 -9.08 -2.11
CA ALA A 161 -12.12 -8.04 -1.24
C ALA A 161 -11.06 -7.00 -0.87
N GLY A 162 -11.52 -5.82 -0.45
CA GLY A 162 -10.67 -4.72 0.01
C GLY A 162 -10.73 -4.52 1.52
N ALA A 163 -10.29 -3.34 1.98
CA ALA A 163 -10.32 -2.96 3.37
C ALA A 163 -11.73 -2.96 3.95
N THR A 164 -11.86 -3.38 5.20
CA THR A 164 -13.07 -3.23 6.00
C THR A 164 -12.80 -2.32 7.20
N PHE A 165 -13.83 -1.68 7.71
CA PHE A 165 -13.71 -0.87 8.93
C PHE A 165 -13.27 -1.72 10.13
N ALA A 166 -13.78 -2.96 10.21
CA ALA A 166 -13.41 -3.92 11.24
C ALA A 166 -11.90 -4.27 11.20
N ASP A 167 -11.29 -4.38 10.01
CA ASP A 167 -9.85 -4.62 9.88
C ASP A 167 -9.04 -3.46 10.47
N ILE A 168 -9.41 -2.20 10.17
CA ILE A 168 -8.69 -1.03 10.71
C ILE A 168 -8.91 -0.90 12.24
N GLU A 169 -10.12 -1.17 12.74
CA GLU A 169 -10.36 -1.23 14.18
C GLU A 169 -9.56 -2.33 14.87
N LEU A 170 -9.39 -3.49 14.24
CA LEU A 170 -8.56 -4.58 14.76
C LEU A 170 -7.08 -4.15 14.77
N PHE A 171 -6.58 -3.60 13.68
CA PHE A 171 -5.19 -3.14 13.61
C PHE A 171 -4.89 -2.08 14.68
N SER A 172 -5.77 -1.08 14.85
CA SER A 172 -5.57 0.00 15.83
C SER A 172 -5.37 -0.47 17.27
N ARG A 173 -5.89 -1.66 17.60
CA ARG A 173 -5.76 -2.27 18.94
C ARG A 173 -4.54 -3.15 19.11
N HIS A 174 -3.89 -3.57 18.02
CA HIS A 174 -2.87 -4.64 18.05
C HIS A 174 -1.53 -4.27 17.44
N ILE A 175 -1.42 -3.18 16.68
CA ILE A 175 -0.14 -2.68 16.18
C ILE A 175 0.65 -1.94 17.25
N GLY A 176 1.97 -1.93 17.11
CA GLY A 176 2.83 -1.11 17.97
C GLY A 176 2.77 0.38 17.63
N PRO A 177 3.22 1.24 18.54
CA PRO A 177 3.05 2.69 18.45
C PRO A 177 3.80 3.35 17.26
N ASN A 178 4.75 2.66 16.68
CA ASN A 178 5.54 3.17 15.55
C ASN A 178 5.04 2.67 14.18
N VAL A 179 4.04 1.78 14.16
CA VAL A 179 3.45 1.25 12.93
C VAL A 179 2.18 2.04 12.61
N LYS A 180 2.07 2.46 11.37
CA LYS A 180 0.90 3.14 10.81
C LYS A 180 0.01 2.18 10.05
N MET A 181 -1.21 2.60 9.69
CA MET A 181 -2.18 1.78 9.00
C MET A 181 -2.52 2.33 7.62
N LYS A 182 -2.56 1.44 6.61
CA LYS A 182 -3.06 1.76 5.28
C LYS A 182 -4.28 0.90 4.95
N ALA A 183 -5.43 1.54 4.75
CA ALA A 183 -6.61 0.91 4.17
C ALA A 183 -6.50 0.95 2.64
N ALA A 184 -6.69 -0.18 1.95
CA ALA A 184 -6.59 -0.25 0.50
C ALA A 184 -7.66 -1.16 -0.11
N GLY A 185 -8.18 -0.74 -1.27
CA GLY A 185 -9.30 -1.40 -1.94
C GLY A 185 -10.64 -1.18 -1.24
N GLY A 186 -11.73 -1.14 -2.00
CA GLY A 186 -13.08 -0.98 -1.45
C GLY A 186 -13.45 0.43 -0.98
N ILE A 187 -12.56 1.41 -1.05
CA ILE A 187 -12.84 2.80 -0.66
C ILE A 187 -13.58 3.47 -1.81
N SER A 188 -14.90 3.59 -1.69
CA SER A 188 -15.78 3.93 -2.80
C SER A 188 -16.43 5.32 -2.70
N SER A 189 -16.31 5.99 -1.56
CA SER A 189 -16.88 7.30 -1.31
C SER A 189 -15.95 8.16 -0.44
N LEU A 190 -16.21 9.46 -0.38
CA LEU A 190 -15.53 10.36 0.56
C LEU A 190 -15.91 10.03 2.01
N GLU A 191 -17.14 9.54 2.25
CA GLU A 191 -17.61 9.09 3.55
C GLU A 191 -16.84 7.85 4.02
N ASP A 192 -16.59 6.87 3.15
CA ASP A 192 -15.72 5.72 3.47
C ASP A 192 -14.31 6.19 3.83
N ALA A 193 -13.74 7.09 3.03
CA ALA A 193 -12.41 7.64 3.25
C ALA A 193 -12.32 8.33 4.62
N GLU A 194 -13.27 9.21 4.93
CA GLU A 194 -13.34 9.91 6.22
C GLU A 194 -13.48 8.93 7.39
N LYS A 195 -14.29 7.89 7.22
CA LYS A 195 -14.48 6.87 8.25
C LYS A 195 -13.22 6.05 8.51
N PHE A 196 -12.50 5.62 7.47
CA PHE A 196 -11.21 4.94 7.63
C PHE A 196 -10.19 5.80 8.38
N LEU A 197 -10.09 7.09 8.03
CA LEU A 197 -9.22 8.04 8.72
C LEU A 197 -9.62 8.24 10.19
N ALA A 198 -10.92 8.35 10.47
CA ALA A 198 -11.44 8.47 11.83
C ALA A 198 -11.16 7.23 12.70
N LEU A 199 -11.05 6.05 12.09
CA LEU A 199 -10.67 4.81 12.75
C LEU A 199 -9.15 4.66 12.94
N GLY A 200 -8.36 5.62 12.46
CA GLY A 200 -6.92 5.67 12.65
C GLY A 200 -6.09 5.24 11.44
N ALA A 201 -6.68 5.04 10.25
CA ALA A 201 -5.88 4.83 9.05
C ALA A 201 -5.08 6.11 8.73
N ASP A 202 -3.78 5.96 8.46
CA ASP A 202 -2.89 7.06 8.06
C ASP A 202 -2.83 7.25 6.55
N ARG A 203 -3.12 6.19 5.79
CA ARG A 203 -3.10 6.16 4.32
C ARG A 203 -4.30 5.42 3.75
N LEU A 204 -4.70 5.84 2.58
CA LEU A 204 -5.82 5.29 1.80
C LEU A 204 -5.32 4.92 0.40
N GLY A 205 -5.30 3.63 0.08
CA GLY A 205 -4.96 3.15 -1.28
C GLY A 205 -6.20 3.07 -2.14
N THR A 206 -6.37 4.00 -3.07
CA THR A 206 -7.56 4.08 -3.92
C THR A 206 -7.28 4.77 -5.24
N SER A 207 -8.01 4.37 -6.28
CA SER A 207 -8.08 5.05 -7.58
C SER A 207 -9.33 5.91 -7.74
N ARG A 208 -10.29 5.83 -6.78
CA ARG A 208 -11.64 6.37 -6.95
C ARG A 208 -11.82 7.78 -6.40
N ILE A 209 -11.14 8.14 -5.31
CA ILE A 209 -11.36 9.41 -4.62
C ILE A 209 -11.09 10.61 -5.53
N ILE A 210 -10.00 10.60 -6.28
CA ILE A 210 -9.71 11.69 -7.24
C ILE A 210 -10.80 11.77 -8.32
N LYS A 211 -11.26 10.64 -8.86
CA LYS A 211 -12.34 10.60 -9.85
C LYS A 211 -13.64 11.19 -9.30
N LEU A 212 -13.98 10.91 -8.05
CA LEU A 212 -15.14 11.50 -7.38
C LEU A 212 -15.00 13.02 -7.25
N VAL A 213 -13.82 13.50 -6.86
CA VAL A 213 -13.55 14.94 -6.75
C VAL A 213 -13.65 15.63 -8.12
N LYS A 214 -13.24 14.97 -9.20
CA LYS A 214 -13.35 15.45 -10.59
C LYS A 214 -14.76 15.28 -11.18
N ASN A 215 -15.72 14.72 -10.44
CA ASN A 215 -17.05 14.33 -10.94
C ASN A 215 -17.01 13.34 -12.12
N GLU A 216 -15.99 12.53 -12.21
CA GLU A 216 -15.85 11.47 -13.20
C GLU A 216 -16.51 10.17 -12.71
N LYS A 217 -16.81 9.23 -13.64
CA LYS A 217 -17.29 7.91 -13.24
C LYS A 217 -16.20 7.19 -12.43
N ALA A 218 -16.48 6.93 -11.17
CA ALA A 218 -15.57 6.25 -10.25
C ALA A 218 -15.49 4.75 -10.55
N THR A 219 -14.86 4.41 -11.69
CA THR A 219 -14.52 3.04 -12.07
C THR A 219 -13.09 2.73 -11.62
N GLY A 220 -12.83 1.50 -11.22
CA GLY A 220 -11.51 1.07 -10.75
C GLY A 220 -11.58 0.46 -9.36
N TYR A 221 -10.45 0.14 -8.85
CA TYR A 221 -10.23 -0.62 -7.64
C TYR A 221 -10.03 0.30 -6.40
#